data_ab6995a0bf7e5d42b9a1e65264b710ff
#
_entry.id   ab6995a0bf7e5d42b9a1e65264b710ff
#
_cell.length_a   1.000
_cell.length_b   1.000
_cell.length_c   1.000
_cell.angle_alpha   90.00
_cell.angle_beta   90.00
_cell.angle_gamma   90.00
#
_symmetry.space_group_name_H-M   'P 1'
#
loop_
_entity.id
_entity.type
_entity.pdbx_description
1 polymer ?
#
loop_
_entity_poly.entity_id
_entity_poly.type
_entity_poly.pdbx_seq_one_letter_code
_entity_poly.pdbx_strand_id
1 'polypeptide(L)'
;MNGVAAAADLPEQLRRLRLRNAFGEARALISAQPGFANSQALQRLLHEHEDFWWEPIAGKRVTLRRRGPADAPFVRSCWNDADFMRKFNRLARPLPAGGEALRGILAREHAGILSEAKALHWTVHGARGPIGFISATDYVAGHRRCEFLIGLLQQPASPAPVEATHLACDFLREKAGIERLTAYFYAENPAASKVAAKFGFKPEGVLKGYIRDPDGKRSDLMVSGLVLVGEGDAPFKTMRARVTR
;
A
#
# COMPACT_ATOMS: atom_id res chain seq x y z
N MET A 1 38.83 -5.02 -31.10
CA MET A 1 38.03 -5.62 -30.02
C MET A 1 37.27 -4.49 -29.33
N ASN A 2 36.10 -4.18 -29.85
CA ASN A 2 35.25 -3.13 -29.26
C ASN A 2 34.39 -3.80 -28.21
N GLY A 3 34.68 -3.52 -26.94
CA GLY A 3 33.84 -3.93 -25.82
C GLY A 3 32.44 -3.35 -26.00
N VAL A 4 31.49 -4.23 -26.24
CA VAL A 4 30.08 -3.95 -26.01
C VAL A 4 29.95 -3.67 -24.51
N ALA A 5 29.98 -2.40 -24.15
CA ALA A 5 29.50 -1.98 -22.83
C ALA A 5 28.07 -2.53 -22.76
N ALA A 6 27.84 -3.54 -21.94
CA ALA A 6 26.54 -4.10 -21.71
C ALA A 6 25.60 -2.91 -21.43
N ALA A 7 24.60 -2.74 -22.28
CA ALA A 7 23.55 -1.75 -22.04
C ALA A 7 23.03 -2.05 -20.65
N ALA A 8 23.32 -1.15 -19.71
CA ALA A 8 22.91 -1.35 -18.33
C ALA A 8 21.41 -1.57 -18.38
N ASP A 9 20.97 -2.68 -17.82
CA ASP A 9 19.62 -3.16 -17.80
C ASP A 9 18.66 -2.00 -17.44
N LEU A 10 17.73 -1.67 -18.34
CA LEU A 10 16.78 -0.57 -18.18
C LEU A 10 16.11 -0.58 -16.79
N PRO A 11 15.61 -1.71 -16.27
CA PRO A 11 15.07 -1.80 -14.92
C PRO A 11 16.03 -1.30 -13.84
N GLU A 12 17.31 -1.64 -13.89
CA GLU A 12 18.27 -1.19 -12.89
C GLU A 12 18.57 0.31 -12.99
N GLN A 13 18.63 0.87 -14.21
CA GLN A 13 18.75 2.31 -14.41
C GLN A 13 17.56 3.06 -13.82
N LEU A 14 16.34 2.60 -14.11
CA LEU A 14 15.11 3.18 -13.58
C LEU A 14 15.05 3.08 -12.05
N ARG A 15 15.44 1.94 -11.49
CA ARG A 15 15.52 1.75 -10.03
C ARG A 15 16.48 2.76 -9.38
N ARG A 16 17.65 2.99 -9.96
CA ARG A 16 18.62 3.99 -9.47
C ARG A 16 18.06 5.40 -9.53
N LEU A 17 17.35 5.74 -10.59
CA LEU A 17 16.70 7.05 -10.73
C LEU A 17 15.62 7.26 -9.67
N ARG A 18 14.76 6.27 -9.45
CA ARG A 18 13.72 6.32 -8.40
C ARG A 18 14.31 6.46 -6.99
N LEU A 19 15.41 5.75 -6.68
CA LEU A 19 16.08 5.86 -5.38
C LEU A 19 16.64 7.27 -5.11
N ARG A 20 16.89 8.06 -6.17
CA ARG A 20 17.33 9.45 -6.09
C ARG A 20 16.18 10.45 -6.26
N ASN A 21 14.93 9.96 -6.31
CA ASN A 21 13.73 10.75 -6.62
C ASN A 21 13.80 11.48 -7.98
N ALA A 22 14.58 10.98 -8.93
CA ALA A 22 14.73 11.53 -10.29
C ALA A 22 13.64 10.97 -11.23
N PHE A 23 12.36 11.11 -10.86
CA PHE A 23 11.23 10.51 -11.58
C PHE A 23 11.07 11.07 -12.99
N GLY A 24 11.32 12.35 -13.19
CA GLY A 24 11.31 12.98 -14.53
C GLY A 24 12.35 12.38 -15.47
N GLU A 25 13.58 12.13 -14.98
CA GLU A 25 14.62 11.45 -15.76
C GLU A 25 14.24 10.01 -16.08
N ALA A 26 13.60 9.31 -15.14
CA ALA A 26 13.12 7.95 -15.38
C ALA A 26 12.07 7.92 -16.51
N ARG A 27 11.10 8.84 -16.50
CA ARG A 27 10.10 8.96 -17.58
C ARG A 27 10.75 9.29 -18.93
N ALA A 28 11.67 10.23 -18.97
CA ALA A 28 12.41 10.57 -20.18
C ALA A 28 13.17 9.36 -20.75
N LEU A 29 13.83 8.59 -19.86
CA LEU A 29 14.55 7.37 -20.26
C LEU A 29 13.63 6.30 -20.85
N ILE A 30 12.43 6.11 -20.28
CA ILE A 30 11.43 5.15 -20.80
C ILE A 30 10.93 5.61 -22.17
N SER A 31 10.58 6.90 -22.31
CA SER A 31 10.05 7.45 -23.56
C SER A 31 11.07 7.44 -24.69
N ALA A 32 12.35 7.46 -24.38
CA ALA A 32 13.46 7.39 -25.35
C ALA A 32 13.75 5.95 -25.83
N GLN A 33 13.09 4.92 -25.26
CA GLN A 33 13.35 3.53 -25.68
C GLN A 33 12.88 3.29 -27.13
N PRO A 34 13.64 2.53 -27.92
CA PRO A 34 13.21 2.15 -29.27
C PRO A 34 11.85 1.44 -29.25
N GLY A 35 10.97 1.85 -30.14
CA GLY A 35 9.63 1.26 -30.26
C GLY A 35 8.64 1.65 -29.16
N PHE A 36 8.93 2.67 -28.34
CA PHE A 36 8.07 3.12 -27.24
C PHE A 36 6.61 3.32 -27.68
N ALA A 37 6.37 4.01 -28.80
CA ALA A 37 5.02 4.32 -29.28
C ALA A 37 4.14 3.09 -29.52
N ASN A 38 4.75 1.95 -29.87
CA ASN A 38 4.07 0.70 -30.19
C ASN A 38 4.19 -0.36 -29.09
N SER A 39 4.90 -0.07 -28.00
CA SER A 39 5.14 -1.00 -26.91
C SER A 39 4.21 -0.76 -25.73
N GLN A 40 3.18 -1.60 -25.60
CA GLN A 40 2.31 -1.57 -24.41
C GLN A 40 3.07 -1.79 -23.10
N ALA A 41 4.16 -2.55 -23.14
CA ALA A 41 4.99 -2.78 -21.94
C ALA A 41 5.68 -1.49 -21.50
N LEU A 42 6.28 -0.74 -22.41
CA LEU A 42 6.92 0.54 -22.11
C LEU A 42 5.90 1.62 -21.72
N GLN A 43 4.72 1.63 -22.32
CA GLN A 43 3.63 2.55 -21.94
C GLN A 43 3.12 2.26 -20.51
N ARG A 44 2.96 0.98 -20.14
CA ARG A 44 2.64 0.60 -18.75
C ARG A 44 3.75 0.99 -17.79
N LEU A 45 5.00 0.76 -18.18
CA LEU A 45 6.16 1.15 -17.37
C LEU A 45 6.20 2.66 -17.16
N LEU A 46 5.93 3.47 -18.20
CA LEU A 46 5.79 4.91 -18.10
C LEU A 46 4.70 5.29 -17.09
N HIS A 47 3.52 4.69 -17.20
CA HIS A 47 2.42 4.93 -16.28
C HIS A 47 2.80 4.67 -14.82
N GLU A 48 3.58 3.61 -14.55
CA GLU A 48 4.08 3.33 -13.19
C GLU A 48 5.16 4.31 -12.70
N HIS A 49 5.62 5.24 -13.57
CA HIS A 49 6.57 6.30 -13.24
C HIS A 49 5.95 7.70 -13.26
N GLU A 50 4.64 7.82 -13.43
CA GLU A 50 3.94 9.10 -13.34
C GLU A 50 4.01 9.68 -11.92
N ASP A 51 4.04 11.02 -11.79
CA ASP A 51 4.27 11.72 -10.53
C ASP A 51 3.22 11.39 -9.46
N PHE A 52 1.96 11.16 -9.87
CA PHE A 52 0.88 10.86 -8.94
C PHE A 52 1.13 9.63 -8.04
N TRP A 53 2.04 8.71 -8.42
CA TRP A 53 2.40 7.59 -7.56
C TRP A 53 3.13 8.00 -6.29
N TRP A 54 3.78 9.16 -6.30
CA TRP A 54 4.55 9.71 -5.16
C TRP A 54 3.95 10.97 -4.57
N GLU A 55 3.00 11.60 -5.25
CA GLU A 55 2.28 12.76 -4.74
C GLU A 55 1.42 12.39 -3.54
N PRO A 56 1.28 13.31 -2.57
CA PRO A 56 0.36 13.10 -1.45
C PRO A 56 -1.09 13.04 -1.92
N ILE A 57 -1.83 12.06 -1.44
CA ILE A 57 -3.28 11.96 -1.67
C ILE A 57 -3.98 12.72 -0.55
N ALA A 58 -4.41 13.93 -0.86
CA ALA A 58 -5.01 14.84 0.13
C ALA A 58 -6.51 14.59 0.30
N GLY A 59 -6.95 14.42 1.56
CA GLY A 59 -8.34 14.47 1.98
C GLY A 59 -8.64 15.72 2.80
N LYS A 60 -9.82 15.80 3.41
CA LYS A 60 -10.23 16.91 4.27
C LYS A 60 -9.54 16.88 5.64
N ARG A 61 -9.31 15.70 6.18
CA ARG A 61 -8.80 15.46 7.54
C ARG A 61 -7.48 14.72 7.56
N VAL A 62 -7.22 13.93 6.53
CA VAL A 62 -6.01 13.11 6.42
C VAL A 62 -5.36 13.26 5.06
N THR A 63 -4.05 13.01 5.03
CA THR A 63 -3.27 12.92 3.80
C THR A 63 -2.53 11.59 3.80
N LEU A 64 -2.59 10.86 2.70
CA LEU A 64 -1.76 9.68 2.51
C LEU A 64 -0.48 10.09 1.81
N ARG A 65 0.66 9.76 2.40
CA ARG A 65 1.99 9.97 1.79
C ARG A 65 2.66 8.63 1.55
N ARG A 66 3.27 8.45 0.39
CA ARG A 66 4.12 7.28 0.15
C ARG A 66 5.12 7.16 1.29
N ARG A 67 5.10 6.01 1.98
CA ARG A 67 6.00 5.73 3.09
C ARG A 67 7.45 5.79 2.61
N GLY A 68 8.31 6.49 3.35
CA GLY A 68 9.69 6.71 2.96
C GLY A 68 10.64 6.88 4.15
N PRO A 69 11.92 7.21 3.89
CA PRO A 69 12.96 7.29 4.92
C PRO A 69 12.62 8.24 6.09
N ALA A 70 11.89 9.32 5.81
CA ALA A 70 11.46 10.28 6.85
C ALA A 70 10.50 9.68 7.88
N ASP A 71 9.78 8.61 7.51
CA ASP A 71 8.83 7.93 8.40
C ASP A 71 9.53 6.98 9.40
N ALA A 72 10.83 6.76 9.31
CA ALA A 72 11.55 5.78 10.12
C ALA A 72 11.31 5.91 11.62
N PRO A 73 11.29 7.09 12.26
CA PRO A 73 10.97 7.22 13.67
C PRO A 73 9.56 6.76 14.00
N PHE A 74 8.57 7.12 13.18
CA PHE A 74 7.17 6.73 13.37
C PHE A 74 6.96 5.24 13.15
N VAL A 75 7.55 4.67 12.10
CA VAL A 75 7.52 3.22 11.84
C VAL A 75 8.07 2.48 13.05
N ARG A 76 9.22 2.89 13.59
CA ARG A 76 9.82 2.26 14.76
C ARG A 76 8.93 2.36 15.99
N SER A 77 8.31 3.51 16.25
CA SER A 77 7.41 3.66 17.40
C SER A 77 6.21 2.72 17.31
N CYS A 78 5.60 2.56 16.12
CA CYS A 78 4.49 1.64 15.92
C CYS A 78 4.90 0.17 16.05
N TRP A 79 6.09 -0.22 15.54
CA TRP A 79 6.58 -1.60 15.69
C TRP A 79 6.94 -1.97 17.13
N ASN A 80 7.32 -0.99 17.94
CA ASN A 80 7.57 -1.17 19.36
C ASN A 80 6.28 -1.15 20.22
N ASP A 81 5.15 -0.74 19.65
CA ASP A 81 3.85 -0.79 20.30
C ASP A 81 3.22 -2.18 20.09
N ALA A 82 3.33 -3.03 21.11
CA ALA A 82 2.82 -4.40 21.07
C ALA A 82 1.30 -4.46 20.83
N ASP A 83 0.53 -3.52 21.38
CA ASP A 83 -0.92 -3.45 21.19
C ASP A 83 -1.31 -3.06 19.77
N PHE A 84 -0.58 -2.11 19.18
CA PHE A 84 -0.76 -1.74 17.79
C PHE A 84 -0.43 -2.93 16.87
N MET A 85 0.74 -3.54 17.01
CA MET A 85 1.20 -4.63 16.15
C MET A 85 0.34 -5.89 16.29
N ARG A 86 -0.14 -6.21 17.48
CA ARG A 86 -1.06 -7.32 17.72
C ARG A 86 -2.36 -7.20 16.91
N LYS A 87 -2.82 -5.98 16.62
CA LYS A 87 -4.04 -5.70 15.86
C LYS A 87 -3.77 -5.45 14.38
N PHE A 88 -2.60 -4.90 14.06
CA PHE A 88 -2.24 -4.49 12.71
C PHE A 88 -1.63 -5.62 11.88
N ASN A 89 -0.50 -6.18 12.31
CA ASN A 89 0.19 -7.22 11.56
C ASN A 89 1.09 -8.08 12.45
N ARG A 90 0.58 -9.22 12.93
CA ARG A 90 1.34 -10.19 13.73
C ARG A 90 2.41 -10.94 12.93
N LEU A 91 2.31 -10.92 11.60
CA LEU A 91 3.25 -11.55 10.69
C LEU A 91 4.38 -10.61 10.26
N ALA A 92 4.36 -9.35 10.73
CA ALA A 92 5.39 -8.38 10.41
C ALA A 92 6.75 -8.86 10.91
N ARG A 93 7.75 -8.73 10.05
CA ARG A 93 9.13 -9.03 10.43
C ARG A 93 9.64 -8.01 11.44
N PRO A 94 10.50 -8.41 12.38
CA PRO A 94 11.19 -7.47 13.26
C PRO A 94 11.95 -6.43 12.44
N LEU A 95 11.95 -5.20 12.92
CA LEU A 95 12.73 -4.13 12.30
C LEU A 95 14.23 -4.30 12.63
N PRO A 96 15.12 -3.88 11.72
CA PRO A 96 16.54 -3.84 12.02
C PRO A 96 16.82 -2.90 13.20
N ALA A 97 17.78 -3.23 14.04
CA ALA A 97 18.14 -2.42 15.21
C ALA A 97 18.63 -1.03 14.81
N GLY A 98 19.41 -0.92 13.73
CA GLY A 98 19.99 0.34 13.24
C GLY A 98 18.96 1.24 12.54
N GLY A 99 18.99 2.54 12.85
CA GLY A 99 18.13 3.53 12.20
C GLY A 99 18.42 3.68 10.71
N GLU A 100 19.69 3.57 10.32
CA GLU A 100 20.10 3.67 8.91
C GLU A 100 19.61 2.48 8.07
N ALA A 101 19.70 1.27 8.62
CA ALA A 101 19.17 0.09 7.96
C ALA A 101 17.66 0.19 7.72
N LEU A 102 16.90 0.71 8.68
CA LEU A 102 15.47 0.98 8.51
C LEU A 102 15.21 2.03 7.43
N ARG A 103 15.95 3.15 7.43
CA ARG A 103 15.83 4.17 6.36
C ARG A 103 16.11 3.59 4.99
N GLY A 104 17.11 2.71 4.87
CA GLY A 104 17.42 2.01 3.62
C GLY A 104 16.31 1.09 3.14
N ILE A 105 15.60 0.40 4.05
CA ILE A 105 14.41 -0.38 3.71
C ILE A 105 13.30 0.54 3.20
N LEU A 106 12.99 1.60 3.95
CA LEU A 106 11.93 2.55 3.59
C LEU A 106 12.23 3.31 2.29
N ALA A 107 13.50 3.58 1.98
CA ALA A 107 13.90 4.15 0.70
C ALA A 107 13.58 3.22 -0.48
N ARG A 108 13.85 1.92 -0.33
CA ARG A 108 13.49 0.93 -1.35
C ARG A 108 11.98 0.76 -1.50
N GLU A 109 11.22 0.77 -0.40
CA GLU A 109 9.76 0.76 -0.44
C GLU A 109 9.20 2.00 -1.14
N HIS A 110 9.73 3.18 -0.81
CA HIS A 110 9.34 4.45 -1.43
C HIS A 110 9.61 4.47 -2.93
N ALA A 111 10.77 3.99 -3.35
CA ALA A 111 11.18 3.93 -4.76
C ALA A 111 10.51 2.79 -5.55
N GLY A 112 9.83 1.85 -4.88
CA GLY A 112 9.22 0.69 -5.52
C GLY A 112 8.03 1.07 -6.42
N ILE A 113 7.93 0.44 -7.59
CA ILE A 113 6.74 0.47 -8.45
C ILE A 113 5.93 -0.81 -8.27
N LEU A 114 4.63 -0.73 -8.59
CA LEU A 114 3.70 -1.80 -8.25
C LEU A 114 4.02 -3.13 -8.93
N SER A 115 4.46 -3.10 -10.20
CA SER A 115 4.83 -4.30 -10.94
C SER A 115 6.06 -5.03 -10.38
N GLU A 116 7.02 -4.30 -9.81
CA GLU A 116 8.24 -4.85 -9.21
C GLU A 116 8.02 -5.25 -7.74
N ALA A 117 7.59 -4.28 -6.92
CA ALA A 117 7.49 -4.43 -5.47
C ALA A 117 6.29 -5.27 -5.02
N LYS A 118 5.27 -5.44 -5.89
CA LYS A 118 3.99 -6.10 -5.57
C LYS A 118 3.29 -5.48 -4.35
N ALA A 119 3.68 -4.26 -3.99
CA ALA A 119 3.17 -3.56 -2.82
C ALA A 119 3.26 -2.04 -2.97
N LEU A 120 2.33 -1.35 -2.32
CA LEU A 120 2.33 0.09 -2.09
C LEU A 120 2.12 0.34 -0.61
N HIS A 121 2.85 1.28 -0.05
CA HIS A 121 2.76 1.63 1.37
C HIS A 121 2.60 3.13 1.54
N TRP A 122 1.65 3.53 2.37
CA TRP A 122 1.42 4.92 2.76
C TRP A 122 1.49 5.09 4.27
N THR A 123 2.03 6.22 4.68
CA THR A 123 1.84 6.75 6.02
C THR A 123 0.63 7.69 6.00
N VAL A 124 -0.30 7.49 6.91
CA VAL A 124 -1.50 8.32 7.08
C VAL A 124 -1.16 9.48 8.00
N HIS A 125 -1.30 10.69 7.52
CA HIS A 125 -1.04 11.92 8.27
C HIS A 125 -2.36 12.61 8.65
N GLY A 126 -2.56 12.88 9.92
CA GLY A 126 -3.58 13.78 10.44
C GLY A 126 -3.02 15.18 10.68
N ALA A 127 -3.82 16.06 11.30
CA ALA A 127 -3.43 17.46 11.54
C ALA A 127 -2.15 17.64 12.39
N ARG A 128 -1.83 16.68 13.25
CA ARG A 128 -0.68 16.73 14.18
C ARG A 128 0.48 15.81 13.79
N GLY A 129 0.45 15.23 12.61
CA GLY A 129 1.50 14.30 12.12
C GLY A 129 0.97 12.91 11.78
N PRO A 130 1.86 11.93 11.67
CA PRO A 130 1.50 10.57 11.26
C PRO A 130 0.66 9.87 12.33
N ILE A 131 -0.39 9.16 11.89
CA ILE A 131 -1.36 8.48 12.76
C ILE A 131 -1.51 6.98 12.43
N GLY A 132 -0.83 6.48 11.40
CA GLY A 132 -0.89 5.07 11.03
C GLY A 132 -0.42 4.79 9.62
N PHE A 133 -0.79 3.62 9.12
CA PHE A 133 -0.35 3.09 7.84
C PHE A 133 -1.52 2.53 7.03
N ILE A 134 -1.39 2.60 5.72
CA ILE A 134 -2.13 1.80 4.75
C ILE A 134 -1.13 1.07 3.87
N SER A 135 -1.42 -0.17 3.56
CA SER A 135 -0.64 -0.97 2.62
C SER A 135 -1.56 -1.73 1.67
N ALA A 136 -1.20 -1.74 0.40
CA ALA A 136 -1.70 -2.66 -0.60
C ALA A 136 -0.56 -3.61 -0.92
N THR A 137 -0.73 -4.90 -0.68
CA THR A 137 0.30 -5.93 -0.82
C THR A 137 -0.22 -7.10 -1.67
N ASP A 138 0.62 -8.05 -1.98
CA ASP A 138 0.25 -9.22 -2.80
C ASP A 138 -0.47 -8.83 -4.11
N TYR A 139 0.06 -7.83 -4.80
CA TYR A 139 -0.48 -7.39 -6.08
C TYR A 139 -0.33 -8.45 -7.15
N VAL A 140 -1.44 -8.83 -7.77
CA VAL A 140 -1.50 -9.76 -8.90
C VAL A 140 -2.13 -9.05 -10.09
N ALA A 141 -1.28 -8.59 -11.02
CA ALA A 141 -1.68 -7.79 -12.17
C ALA A 141 -2.73 -8.49 -13.05
N GLY A 142 -2.55 -9.78 -13.35
CA GLY A 142 -3.47 -10.56 -14.19
C GLY A 142 -4.86 -10.72 -13.60
N HIS A 143 -5.00 -10.59 -12.28
CA HIS A 143 -6.27 -10.65 -11.57
C HIS A 143 -6.72 -9.30 -11.02
N ARG A 144 -5.98 -8.24 -11.25
CA ARG A 144 -6.25 -6.87 -10.77
C ARG A 144 -6.66 -6.83 -9.29
N ARG A 145 -5.95 -7.62 -8.47
CA ARG A 145 -6.23 -7.76 -7.04
C ARG A 145 -5.02 -7.46 -6.18
N CYS A 146 -5.29 -7.06 -4.94
CA CYS A 146 -4.27 -6.99 -3.89
C CYS A 146 -4.87 -7.25 -2.51
N GLU A 147 -4.01 -7.47 -1.52
CA GLU A 147 -4.37 -7.44 -0.11
C GLU A 147 -4.36 -5.99 0.38
N PHE A 148 -5.32 -5.65 1.24
CA PHE A 148 -5.46 -4.32 1.82
C PHE A 148 -5.34 -4.37 3.34
N LEU A 149 -4.37 -3.62 3.87
CA LEU A 149 -4.13 -3.49 5.30
C LEU A 149 -4.25 -2.03 5.72
N ILE A 150 -4.90 -1.78 6.84
CA ILE A 150 -4.93 -0.48 7.50
C ILE A 150 -4.73 -0.65 9.01
N GLY A 151 -3.83 0.16 9.57
CA GLY A 151 -3.62 0.26 11.01
C GLY A 151 -3.46 1.72 11.39
N LEU A 152 -4.34 2.21 12.26
CA LEU A 152 -4.26 3.57 12.79
C LEU A 152 -4.11 3.52 14.31
N LEU A 153 -3.28 4.40 14.85
CA LEU A 153 -3.24 4.67 16.27
C LEU A 153 -4.64 5.09 16.73
N GLN A 154 -5.00 4.70 17.94
CA GLN A 154 -6.35 4.95 18.46
C GLN A 154 -6.69 6.44 18.41
N GLN A 155 -7.78 6.74 17.72
CA GLN A 155 -8.39 8.07 17.63
C GLN A 155 -9.89 7.90 17.91
N PRO A 156 -10.32 7.95 19.18
CA PRO A 156 -11.73 7.78 19.53
C PRO A 156 -12.62 8.72 18.72
N ALA A 157 -13.72 8.18 18.15
CA ALA A 157 -14.73 8.91 17.39
C ALA A 157 -14.21 9.70 16.16
N SER A 158 -12.98 9.45 15.69
CA SER A 158 -12.44 10.13 14.51
C SER A 158 -12.97 9.52 13.20
N PRO A 159 -13.37 10.33 12.22
CA PRO A 159 -13.69 9.87 10.87
C PRO A 159 -12.43 9.60 10.01
N ALA A 160 -11.23 9.86 10.53
CA ALA A 160 -9.97 9.69 9.82
C ALA A 160 -9.76 8.28 9.23
N PRO A 161 -10.08 7.16 9.92
CA PRO A 161 -9.97 5.83 9.34
C PRO A 161 -10.82 5.64 8.09
N VAL A 162 -12.03 6.20 8.13
CA VAL A 162 -12.99 6.10 7.02
C VAL A 162 -12.47 6.85 5.80
N GLU A 163 -12.03 8.09 6.01
CA GLU A 163 -11.48 8.93 4.94
C GLU A 163 -10.20 8.34 4.35
N ALA A 164 -9.26 7.88 5.18
CA ALA A 164 -8.02 7.26 4.74
C ALA A 164 -8.27 6.02 3.87
N THR A 165 -9.22 5.16 4.27
CA THR A 165 -9.60 3.98 3.50
C THR A 165 -10.17 4.37 2.14
N HIS A 166 -11.04 5.38 2.08
CA HIS A 166 -11.61 5.84 0.81
C HIS A 166 -10.55 6.37 -0.14
N LEU A 167 -9.68 7.25 0.34
CA LEU A 167 -8.59 7.81 -0.47
C LEU A 167 -7.72 6.71 -1.08
N ALA A 168 -7.36 5.71 -0.27
CA ALA A 168 -6.55 4.60 -0.74
C ALA A 168 -7.32 3.73 -1.75
N CYS A 169 -8.58 3.38 -1.49
CA CYS A 169 -9.39 2.56 -2.40
C CYS A 169 -9.65 3.28 -3.72
N ASP A 170 -9.93 4.59 -3.70
CA ASP A 170 -10.09 5.39 -4.91
C ASP A 170 -8.79 5.40 -5.74
N PHE A 171 -7.65 5.63 -5.08
CA PHE A 171 -6.35 5.59 -5.74
C PHE A 171 -6.07 4.22 -6.36
N LEU A 172 -6.27 3.15 -5.60
CA LEU A 172 -6.02 1.79 -6.07
C LEU A 172 -6.90 1.43 -7.27
N ARG A 173 -8.17 1.85 -7.24
CA ARG A 173 -9.09 1.62 -8.36
C ARG A 173 -8.74 2.46 -9.59
N GLU A 174 -8.56 3.78 -9.40
CA GLU A 174 -8.48 4.73 -10.51
C GLU A 174 -7.08 4.82 -11.13
N LYS A 175 -6.03 4.66 -10.31
CA LYS A 175 -4.64 4.80 -10.74
C LYS A 175 -3.92 3.47 -10.90
N ALA A 176 -4.18 2.51 -10.02
CA ALA A 176 -3.56 1.19 -10.06
C ALA A 176 -4.38 0.14 -10.83
N GLY A 177 -5.62 0.46 -11.23
CA GLY A 177 -6.50 -0.47 -11.93
C GLY A 177 -6.90 -1.70 -11.11
N ILE A 178 -6.88 -1.59 -9.78
CA ILE A 178 -7.29 -2.68 -8.87
C ILE A 178 -8.81 -2.79 -8.88
N GLU A 179 -9.30 -4.01 -9.09
CA GLU A 179 -10.72 -4.32 -9.13
C GLU A 179 -11.19 -5.06 -7.89
N ARG A 180 -10.27 -5.68 -7.14
CA ARG A 180 -10.58 -6.45 -5.94
C ARG A 180 -9.55 -6.27 -4.84
N LEU A 181 -10.06 -6.07 -3.62
CA LEU A 181 -9.27 -6.05 -2.39
C LEU A 181 -9.62 -7.26 -1.52
N THR A 182 -8.60 -7.87 -0.91
CA THR A 182 -8.76 -8.87 0.14
C THR A 182 -8.26 -8.28 1.45
N ALA A 183 -8.99 -8.44 2.53
CA ALA A 183 -8.55 -8.03 3.86
C ALA A 183 -8.62 -9.20 4.83
N TYR A 184 -7.63 -9.28 5.71
CA TYR A 184 -7.55 -10.29 6.75
C TYR A 184 -7.75 -9.64 8.12
N PHE A 185 -8.49 -10.32 8.99
CA PHE A 185 -8.78 -9.85 10.34
C PHE A 185 -8.52 -10.97 11.35
N TYR A 186 -7.80 -10.64 12.41
CA TYR A 186 -7.66 -11.55 13.54
C TYR A 186 -9.00 -11.75 14.24
N ALA A 187 -9.31 -12.97 14.63
CA ALA A 187 -10.58 -13.29 15.29
C ALA A 187 -10.83 -12.45 16.56
N GLU A 188 -9.76 -12.05 17.24
CA GLU A 188 -9.79 -11.20 18.43
C GLU A 188 -9.96 -9.70 18.13
N ASN A 189 -10.06 -9.31 16.85
CA ASN A 189 -10.28 -7.91 16.44
C ASN A 189 -11.61 -7.72 15.68
N PRO A 190 -12.77 -8.00 16.30
CA PRO A 190 -14.06 -7.85 15.64
C PRO A 190 -14.40 -6.41 15.26
N ALA A 191 -13.76 -5.42 15.91
CA ALA A 191 -13.95 -4.01 15.57
C ALA A 191 -13.48 -3.69 14.15
N ALA A 192 -12.32 -4.23 13.74
CA ALA A 192 -11.80 -4.04 12.39
C ALA A 192 -12.71 -4.64 11.33
N SER A 193 -13.21 -5.86 11.54
CA SER A 193 -14.17 -6.51 10.64
C SER A 193 -15.48 -5.72 10.50
N LYS A 194 -16.03 -5.21 11.61
CA LYS A 194 -17.24 -4.37 11.60
C LYS A 194 -17.02 -3.05 10.83
N VAL A 195 -15.84 -2.44 10.96
CA VAL A 195 -15.51 -1.22 10.20
C VAL A 195 -15.38 -1.56 8.72
N ALA A 196 -14.66 -2.63 8.36
CA ALA A 196 -14.51 -3.05 6.97
C ALA A 196 -15.86 -3.36 6.29
N ALA A 197 -16.79 -3.98 7.01
CA ALA A 197 -18.14 -4.24 6.49
C ALA A 197 -18.88 -2.95 6.09
N LYS A 198 -18.65 -1.82 6.77
CA LYS A 198 -19.21 -0.51 6.39
C LYS A 198 -18.67 0.01 5.07
N PHE A 199 -17.46 -0.42 4.66
CA PHE A 199 -16.88 -0.11 3.35
C PHE A 199 -17.34 -1.05 2.24
N GLY A 200 -18.09 -2.09 2.59
CA GLY A 200 -18.58 -3.08 1.64
C GLY A 200 -17.73 -4.35 1.58
N PHE A 201 -16.71 -4.51 2.44
CA PHE A 201 -16.06 -5.80 2.57
C PHE A 201 -17.06 -6.85 3.06
N LYS A 202 -17.13 -7.97 2.35
CA LYS A 202 -18.00 -9.09 2.69
C LYS A 202 -17.17 -10.24 3.24
N PRO A 203 -17.60 -10.89 4.34
CA PRO A 203 -16.93 -12.11 4.81
C PRO A 203 -16.95 -13.20 3.74
N GLU A 204 -15.81 -13.85 3.52
CA GLU A 204 -15.66 -14.93 2.53
C GLU A 204 -15.22 -16.25 3.17
N GLY A 205 -14.74 -16.22 4.41
CA GLY A 205 -14.35 -17.43 5.11
C GLY A 205 -13.51 -17.19 6.35
N VAL A 206 -13.12 -18.32 6.95
CA VAL A 206 -12.23 -18.36 8.12
C VAL A 206 -11.13 -19.37 7.86
N LEU A 207 -9.89 -18.94 7.91
CA LEU A 207 -8.71 -19.78 7.84
C LEU A 207 -8.41 -20.32 9.25
N LYS A 208 -8.75 -21.57 9.49
CA LYS A 208 -8.63 -22.21 10.82
C LYS A 208 -7.19 -22.41 11.21
N GLY A 209 -6.81 -21.94 12.43
CA GLY A 209 -5.48 -22.12 12.98
C GLY A 209 -4.36 -21.55 12.12
N TYR A 210 -4.65 -20.54 11.31
CA TYR A 210 -3.73 -20.00 10.29
C TYR A 210 -2.53 -19.31 10.89
N ILE A 211 -2.74 -18.52 11.94
CA ILE A 211 -1.66 -17.80 12.65
C ILE A 211 -1.09 -18.71 13.74
N ARG A 212 0.23 -18.73 13.85
CA ARG A 212 0.92 -19.32 15.00
C ARG A 212 1.58 -18.21 15.79
N ASP A 213 1.08 -17.99 16.98
CA ASP A 213 1.62 -17.01 17.91
C ASP A 213 2.98 -17.48 18.51
N PRO A 214 3.80 -16.58 19.05
CA PRO A 214 5.10 -16.93 19.62
C PRO A 214 5.05 -17.98 20.76
N ASP A 215 3.93 -18.07 21.49
CA ASP A 215 3.66 -19.07 22.52
C ASP A 215 3.26 -20.44 21.94
N GLY A 216 3.21 -20.56 20.62
CA GLY A 216 2.84 -21.77 19.90
C GLY A 216 1.34 -21.97 19.69
N LYS A 217 0.49 -21.14 20.28
CA LYS A 217 -0.97 -21.17 20.08
C LYS A 217 -1.33 -20.82 18.64
N ARG A 218 -2.38 -21.45 18.13
CA ARG A 218 -2.92 -21.13 16.80
C ARG A 218 -4.19 -20.30 16.92
N SER A 219 -4.28 -19.29 16.10
CA SER A 219 -5.42 -18.38 15.99
C SER A 219 -6.02 -18.42 14.58
N ASP A 220 -7.33 -18.23 14.50
CA ASP A 220 -8.04 -18.16 13.22
C ASP A 220 -7.84 -16.78 12.57
N LEU A 221 -7.86 -16.77 11.24
CA LEU A 221 -7.82 -15.55 10.45
C LEU A 221 -9.09 -15.46 9.59
N MET A 222 -9.84 -14.39 9.74
CA MET A 222 -11.02 -14.12 8.93
C MET A 222 -10.62 -13.48 7.61
N VAL A 223 -11.24 -13.90 6.52
CA VAL A 223 -11.02 -13.36 5.17
C VAL A 223 -12.26 -12.60 4.74
N SER A 224 -12.08 -11.40 4.21
CA SER A 224 -13.15 -10.60 3.60
C SER A 224 -12.68 -10.00 2.28
N GLY A 225 -13.60 -9.87 1.32
CA GLY A 225 -13.35 -9.30 0.01
C GLY A 225 -14.17 -8.05 -0.26
N LEU A 226 -13.61 -7.14 -1.04
CA LEU A 226 -14.29 -5.96 -1.59
C LEU A 226 -14.03 -5.88 -3.09
N VAL A 227 -15.10 -5.91 -3.88
CA VAL A 227 -15.05 -5.67 -5.32
C VAL A 227 -15.29 -4.18 -5.57
N LEU A 228 -14.38 -3.54 -6.31
CA LEU A 228 -14.37 -2.09 -6.56
C LEU A 228 -15.04 -1.68 -7.88
N VAL A 229 -15.54 -2.66 -8.66
CA VAL A 229 -16.14 -2.46 -9.98
C VAL A 229 -17.49 -3.15 -10.09
N GLY A 230 -18.33 -2.73 -11.04
CA GLY A 230 -19.63 -3.33 -11.32
C GLY A 230 -20.64 -3.13 -10.18
N GLU A 231 -21.56 -4.07 -10.01
CA GLU A 231 -22.62 -4.00 -8.98
C GLU A 231 -22.08 -4.17 -7.55
N GLY A 232 -20.90 -4.78 -7.40
CA GLY A 232 -20.25 -4.99 -6.11
C GLY A 232 -19.75 -3.72 -5.43
N ASP A 233 -19.65 -2.61 -6.15
CA ASP A 233 -19.10 -1.35 -5.64
C ASP A 233 -20.16 -0.40 -5.00
N ALA A 234 -21.43 -0.76 -5.03
CA ALA A 234 -22.52 0.09 -4.50
C ALA A 234 -22.33 0.50 -3.02
N PRO A 235 -21.95 -0.39 -2.09
CA PRO A 235 -21.66 -0.01 -0.70
C PRO A 235 -20.50 0.99 -0.60
N PHE A 236 -19.45 0.78 -1.40
CA PHE A 236 -18.28 1.67 -1.46
C PHE A 236 -18.67 3.06 -1.99
N LYS A 237 -19.44 3.16 -3.08
CA LYS A 237 -19.94 4.41 -3.62
C LYS A 237 -20.83 5.17 -2.61
N THR A 238 -21.70 4.47 -1.90
CA THR A 238 -22.57 5.06 -0.87
C THR A 238 -21.74 5.65 0.28
N MET A 239 -20.73 4.94 0.74
CA MET A 239 -19.86 5.42 1.79
C MET A 239 -19.02 6.62 1.31
N ARG A 240 -18.47 6.56 0.09
CA ARG A 240 -17.76 7.66 -0.56
C ARG A 240 -18.58 8.94 -0.54
N ALA A 241 -19.82 8.88 -0.96
CA ALA A 241 -20.73 10.05 -0.96
C ALA A 241 -20.95 10.68 0.42
N ARG A 242 -20.81 9.89 1.50
CA ARG A 242 -20.93 10.41 2.89
C ARG A 242 -19.64 11.08 3.37
N VAL A 243 -18.48 10.68 2.88
CA VAL A 243 -17.18 11.23 3.30
C VAL A 243 -16.82 12.49 2.53
N THR A 244 -17.26 12.59 1.28
CA THR A 244 -17.00 13.76 0.42
C THR A 244 -17.93 14.94 0.67
N ARG A 245 -19.03 14.74 1.39
CA ARG A 245 -19.90 15.82 1.92
C ARG A 245 -19.32 16.38 3.22
#